data_7d8ac7d1902c67a4e8e5bd71d0a4a48c
#
_entry.id   7d8ac7d1902c67a4e8e5bd71d0a4a48c
#
_cell.length_a   1.000
_cell.length_b   1.000
_cell.length_c   1.000
_cell.angle_alpha   90.00
_cell.angle_beta   90.00
_cell.angle_gamma   90.00
#
_symmetry.space_group_name_H-M   'P 1'
#
loop_
_entity.id
_entity.type
_entity.pdbx_description
1 polymer ?
#
loop_
_entity_poly.entity_id
_entity_poly.type
_entity_poly.pdbx_seq_one_letter_code
_entity_poly.pdbx_strand_id
1 'polypeptide(L)'
;MSQNTQAAAATKSKFSVRDICYAGLFAAVIAVMAQISIPMPLGVPMTMQTFAITLAAVVLGSKLSAIASLVYLALGAVGVPVLANFSGGFDKFVGPTGGFLISFPLMAYIIGLGVEHRDSFKGAFVTAVIVGTVVNYVVGVALFVVVAHSTIAVGITACVLPFIPTAIIKAVLACAIGLNLRKRIPGLKA
;
A
#
# COMPACT_ATOMS: atom_id res chain seq x y z
N MET A 1 37.63 -0.25 -45.68
CA MET A 1 37.54 0.33 -44.33
C MET A 1 36.08 0.30 -43.93
N SER A 2 35.69 -0.76 -43.23
CA SER A 2 34.31 -0.95 -42.75
C SER A 2 34.21 -0.34 -41.37
N GLN A 3 33.41 0.73 -41.22
CA GLN A 3 33.08 1.28 -39.90
C GLN A 3 31.92 0.48 -39.29
N ASN A 4 32.26 -0.38 -38.35
CA ASN A 4 31.32 -1.03 -37.44
C ASN A 4 30.75 0.03 -36.48
N THR A 5 29.63 0.59 -36.84
CA THR A 5 28.83 1.35 -35.90
C THR A 5 28.08 0.35 -35.02
N GLN A 6 28.68 -0.02 -33.89
CA GLN A 6 27.97 -0.73 -32.83
C GLN A 6 26.91 0.21 -32.27
N ALA A 7 25.67 0.05 -32.73
CA ALA A 7 24.51 0.63 -32.10
C ALA A 7 24.44 0.04 -30.66
N ALA A 8 24.81 0.85 -29.70
CA ALA A 8 24.61 0.55 -28.29
C ALA A 8 23.13 0.21 -28.10
N ALA A 9 22.84 -1.07 -27.84
CA ALA A 9 21.52 -1.52 -27.46
C ALA A 9 21.14 -0.82 -26.14
N ALA A 10 20.38 0.24 -26.25
CA ALA A 10 19.78 0.90 -25.10
C ALA A 10 18.95 -0.15 -24.37
N THR A 11 19.43 -0.63 -23.25
CA THR A 11 18.69 -1.47 -22.32
C THR A 11 17.40 -0.74 -21.99
N LYS A 12 16.27 -1.20 -22.56
CA LYS A 12 14.95 -0.67 -22.24
C LYS A 12 14.78 -0.80 -20.72
N SER A 13 14.90 0.30 -20.01
CA SER A 13 14.55 0.38 -18.59
C SER A 13 13.14 -0.17 -18.43
N LYS A 14 12.96 -1.15 -17.54
CA LYS A 14 11.65 -1.76 -17.25
C LYS A 14 10.63 -0.74 -16.71
N PHE A 15 11.07 0.43 -16.29
CA PHE A 15 10.27 1.53 -15.77
C PHE A 15 10.56 2.82 -16.54
N SER A 16 9.49 3.48 -16.97
CA SER A 16 9.55 4.81 -17.55
C SER A 16 9.80 5.86 -16.44
N VAL A 17 10.37 7.01 -16.80
CA VAL A 17 10.47 8.19 -15.91
C VAL A 17 9.10 8.54 -15.33
N ARG A 18 8.05 8.43 -16.14
CA ARG A 18 6.67 8.65 -15.70
C ARG A 18 6.24 7.68 -14.58
N ASP A 19 6.63 6.41 -14.66
CA ASP A 19 6.30 5.40 -13.64
C ASP A 19 6.99 5.74 -12.30
N ILE A 20 8.23 6.21 -12.37
CA ILE A 20 8.97 6.67 -11.19
C ILE A 20 8.28 7.88 -10.55
N CYS A 21 7.86 8.85 -11.38
CA CYS A 21 7.12 10.02 -10.89
C CYS A 21 5.79 9.62 -10.23
N TYR A 22 5.04 8.69 -10.80
CA TYR A 22 3.80 8.21 -10.20
C TYR A 22 4.05 7.46 -8.89
N ALA A 23 5.06 6.60 -8.83
CA ALA A 23 5.41 5.91 -7.60
C ALA A 23 5.79 6.89 -6.48
N GLY A 24 6.60 7.91 -6.79
CA GLY A 24 6.98 8.97 -5.84
C GLY A 24 5.77 9.81 -5.40
N LEU A 25 4.91 10.21 -6.33
CA LEU A 25 3.69 10.96 -6.03
C LEU A 25 2.78 10.18 -5.06
N PHE A 26 2.53 8.90 -5.35
CA PHE A 26 1.67 8.09 -4.49
C PHE A 26 2.34 7.73 -3.16
N ALA A 27 3.66 7.60 -3.10
CA ALA A 27 4.38 7.50 -1.83
C ALA A 27 4.15 8.75 -0.96
N ALA A 28 4.17 9.94 -1.56
CA ALA A 28 3.85 11.20 -0.87
C ALA A 28 2.38 11.26 -0.44
N VAL A 29 1.44 10.81 -1.27
CA VAL A 29 0.01 10.71 -0.90
C VAL A 29 -0.17 9.77 0.30
N ILE A 30 0.51 8.62 0.32
CA ILE A 30 0.46 7.69 1.46
C ILE A 30 1.00 8.37 2.72
N ALA A 31 2.13 9.11 2.62
CA ALA A 31 2.74 9.83 3.72
C ALA A 31 1.82 10.91 4.31
N VAL A 32 1.15 11.69 3.47
CA VAL A 32 0.17 12.71 3.92
C VAL A 32 -1.03 12.05 4.59
N MET A 33 -1.59 11.00 3.99
CA MET A 33 -2.73 10.28 4.54
C MET A 33 -2.40 9.51 5.83
N ALA A 34 -1.14 9.14 6.04
CA ALA A 34 -0.66 8.56 7.29
C ALA A 34 -0.81 9.51 8.48
N GLN A 35 -0.78 10.83 8.25
CA GLN A 35 -0.92 11.83 9.31
C GLN A 35 -2.37 11.96 9.80
N ILE A 36 -3.35 11.53 8.99
CA ILE A 36 -4.73 11.43 9.44
C ILE A 36 -4.85 10.15 10.28
N SER A 37 -4.64 10.31 11.58
CA SER A 37 -4.45 9.22 12.52
C SER A 37 -5.27 9.48 13.79
N ILE A 38 -6.02 8.48 14.20
CA ILE A 38 -6.78 8.48 15.46
C ILE A 38 -6.05 7.51 16.39
N PRO A 39 -5.52 7.99 17.54
CA PRO A 39 -4.88 7.11 18.51
C PRO A 39 -5.90 6.11 19.06
N MET A 40 -5.50 4.84 19.11
CA MET A 40 -6.32 3.76 19.65
C MET A 40 -5.57 3.09 20.82
N PRO A 41 -6.30 2.44 21.73
CA PRO A 41 -5.70 1.63 22.78
C PRO A 41 -4.70 0.61 22.21
N LEU A 42 -3.71 0.24 23.00
CA LEU A 42 -2.68 -0.76 22.64
C LEU A 42 -1.72 -0.35 21.53
N GLY A 43 -1.66 0.93 21.15
CA GLY A 43 -0.59 1.50 20.32
C GLY A 43 -0.71 1.26 18.82
N VAL A 44 -1.83 0.72 18.33
CA VAL A 44 -2.10 0.59 16.89
C VAL A 44 -3.09 1.67 16.45
N PRO A 45 -2.65 2.80 15.88
CA PRO A 45 -3.53 3.90 15.53
C PRO A 45 -4.40 3.57 14.31
N MET A 46 -5.62 4.11 14.28
CA MET A 46 -6.47 4.06 13.10
C MET A 46 -6.06 5.18 12.14
N THR A 47 -5.53 4.83 10.98
CA THR A 47 -4.99 5.80 10.00
C THR A 47 -5.70 5.74 8.66
N MET A 48 -5.49 6.77 7.82
CA MET A 48 -5.92 6.76 6.41
C MET A 48 -4.89 6.10 5.48
N GLN A 49 -3.84 5.44 6.01
CA GLN A 49 -2.83 4.74 5.19
C GLN A 49 -3.45 3.67 4.30
N THR A 50 -4.31 2.81 4.85
CA THR A 50 -4.96 1.74 4.09
C THR A 50 -5.84 2.27 2.97
N PHE A 51 -6.49 3.43 3.15
CA PHE A 51 -7.18 4.14 2.08
C PHE A 51 -6.22 4.53 0.96
N ALA A 52 -5.10 5.20 1.30
CA ALA A 52 -4.13 5.68 0.32
C ALA A 52 -3.44 4.51 -0.42
N ILE A 53 -3.14 3.41 0.27
CA ILE A 53 -2.58 2.18 -0.32
C ILE A 53 -3.56 1.55 -1.30
N THR A 54 -4.84 1.41 -0.90
CA THR A 54 -5.89 0.91 -1.79
C THR A 54 -6.07 1.83 -3.00
N LEU A 55 -6.08 3.15 -2.79
CA LEU A 55 -6.17 4.14 -3.86
C LEU A 55 -4.99 4.01 -4.84
N ALA A 56 -3.76 3.92 -4.33
CA ALA A 56 -2.57 3.69 -5.13
C ALA A 56 -2.67 2.41 -5.97
N ALA A 57 -3.12 1.31 -5.36
CA ALA A 57 -3.29 0.03 -6.03
C ALA A 57 -4.33 0.09 -7.15
N VAL A 58 -5.45 0.76 -6.91
CA VAL A 58 -6.52 0.94 -7.91
C VAL A 58 -6.06 1.81 -9.08
N VAL A 59 -5.32 2.87 -8.81
CA VAL A 59 -4.86 3.81 -9.85
C VAL A 59 -3.68 3.25 -10.63
N LEU A 60 -2.64 2.80 -9.93
CA LEU A 60 -1.35 2.43 -10.54
C LEU A 60 -1.27 0.97 -11.01
N GLY A 61 -2.10 0.09 -10.46
CA GLY A 61 -1.96 -1.36 -10.66
C GLY A 61 -0.96 -1.99 -9.70
N SER A 62 -0.68 -3.29 -9.90
CA SER A 62 0.03 -4.12 -8.94
C SER A 62 1.48 -3.68 -8.67
N LYS A 63 2.28 -3.57 -9.71
CA LYS A 63 3.72 -3.33 -9.58
C LYS A 63 4.05 -1.93 -9.05
N LEU A 64 3.45 -0.89 -9.65
CA LEU A 64 3.76 0.49 -9.28
C LEU A 64 3.24 0.85 -7.89
N SER A 65 2.09 0.35 -7.48
CA SER A 65 1.57 0.59 -6.14
C SER A 65 2.41 -0.10 -5.05
N ALA A 66 2.88 -1.32 -5.33
CA ALA A 66 3.82 -2.00 -4.42
C ALA A 66 5.13 -1.21 -4.29
N ILE A 67 5.67 -0.70 -5.40
CA ILE A 67 6.87 0.16 -5.38
C ILE A 67 6.60 1.46 -4.62
N ALA A 68 5.48 2.14 -4.85
CA ALA A 68 5.11 3.35 -4.11
C ALA A 68 5.04 3.09 -2.60
N SER A 69 4.45 1.97 -2.20
CA SER A 69 4.39 1.54 -0.79
C SER A 69 5.78 1.24 -0.24
N LEU A 70 6.65 0.58 -1.00
CA LEU A 70 8.05 0.31 -0.60
C LEU A 70 8.84 1.61 -0.43
N VAL A 71 8.71 2.56 -1.35
CA VAL A 71 9.37 3.89 -1.25
C VAL A 71 8.90 4.61 0.01
N TYR A 72 7.58 4.63 0.28
CA TYR A 72 7.03 5.21 1.50
C TYR A 72 7.62 4.56 2.76
N LEU A 73 7.67 3.23 2.82
CA LEU A 73 8.23 2.49 3.96
C LEU A 73 9.73 2.72 4.11
N ALA A 74 10.49 2.78 3.01
CA ALA A 74 11.92 3.07 3.03
C ALA A 74 12.21 4.45 3.62
N LEU A 75 11.44 5.48 3.22
CA LEU A 75 11.54 6.82 3.82
C LEU A 75 11.25 6.77 5.32
N GLY A 76 10.19 6.05 5.74
CA GLY A 76 9.88 5.86 7.15
C GLY A 76 10.98 5.14 7.91
N ALA A 77 11.58 4.09 7.34
CA ALA A 77 12.62 3.28 7.97
C ALA A 77 13.93 4.07 8.21
N VAL A 78 14.30 4.95 7.28
CA VAL A 78 15.50 5.82 7.44
C VAL A 78 15.27 7.00 8.39
N GLY A 79 14.08 7.11 9.01
CA GLY A 79 13.78 8.12 10.03
C GLY A 79 13.05 9.35 9.52
N VAL A 80 12.66 9.41 8.25
CA VAL A 80 11.81 10.52 7.77
C VAL A 80 10.45 10.44 8.46
N PRO A 81 9.88 11.54 8.99
CA PRO A 81 8.62 11.54 9.76
C PRO A 81 7.38 11.43 8.87
N VAL A 82 7.33 10.35 8.06
CA VAL A 82 6.25 10.07 7.09
C VAL A 82 5.26 9.01 7.58
N LEU A 83 5.60 8.28 8.66
CA LEU A 83 4.70 7.29 9.25
C LEU A 83 3.63 7.98 10.11
N ALA A 84 2.66 7.23 10.61
CA ALA A 84 1.56 7.77 11.42
C ALA A 84 2.07 8.64 12.59
N ASN A 85 1.36 9.75 12.85
CA ASN A 85 1.70 10.73 13.90
C ASN A 85 3.10 11.36 13.72
N PHE A 86 3.47 11.68 12.49
CA PHE A 86 4.77 12.26 12.14
C PHE A 86 5.95 11.45 12.70
N SER A 87 5.80 10.14 12.81
CA SER A 87 6.85 9.25 13.28
C SER A 87 7.69 8.72 12.12
N GLY A 88 8.87 8.21 12.45
CA GLY A 88 9.81 7.54 11.57
C GLY A 88 10.76 6.69 12.39
N GLY A 89 11.60 5.92 11.72
CA GLY A 89 12.59 5.06 12.35
C GLY A 89 12.28 3.58 12.19
N PHE A 90 13.33 2.78 12.21
CA PHE A 90 13.23 1.33 12.06
C PHE A 90 12.50 0.66 13.23
N ASP A 91 12.49 1.30 14.41
CA ASP A 91 11.76 0.86 15.60
C ASP A 91 10.26 0.64 15.35
N LYS A 92 9.66 1.41 14.42
CA LYS A 92 8.24 1.27 14.05
C LYS A 92 7.93 -0.04 13.34
N PHE A 93 8.93 -0.63 12.67
CA PHE A 93 8.78 -1.90 11.96
C PHE A 93 8.87 -3.12 12.87
N VAL A 94 9.56 -2.98 14.00
CA VAL A 94 9.65 -4.03 15.03
C VAL A 94 8.67 -3.81 16.19
N GLY A 95 7.91 -2.73 16.15
CA GLY A 95 6.87 -2.39 17.11
C GLY A 95 5.50 -3.02 16.79
N PRO A 96 4.46 -2.73 17.60
CA PRO A 96 3.11 -3.29 17.46
C PRO A 96 2.44 -3.02 16.11
N THR A 97 2.84 -1.97 15.40
CA THR A 97 2.32 -1.59 14.07
C THR A 97 3.12 -2.19 12.92
N GLY A 98 4.27 -2.79 13.20
CA GLY A 98 5.24 -3.21 12.18
C GLY A 98 4.67 -4.19 11.16
N GLY A 99 3.86 -5.16 11.60
CA GLY A 99 3.23 -6.14 10.71
C GLY A 99 2.31 -5.51 9.68
N PHE A 100 1.56 -4.48 10.09
CA PHE A 100 0.70 -3.72 9.17
C PHE A 100 1.54 -2.95 8.15
N LEU A 101 2.61 -2.30 8.58
CA LEU A 101 3.52 -1.57 7.68
C LEU A 101 4.17 -2.50 6.67
N ILE A 102 4.78 -3.60 7.13
CA ILE A 102 5.50 -4.55 6.28
C ILE A 102 4.58 -5.19 5.23
N SER A 103 3.30 -5.39 5.56
CA SER A 103 2.33 -5.99 4.63
C SER A 103 1.74 -5.01 3.60
N PHE A 104 1.96 -3.69 3.71
CA PHE A 104 1.42 -2.71 2.76
C PHE A 104 1.81 -2.95 1.29
N PRO A 105 3.06 -3.26 0.95
CA PRO A 105 3.40 -3.57 -0.44
C PRO A 105 2.69 -4.81 -0.97
N LEU A 106 2.51 -5.82 -0.12
CA LEU A 106 1.79 -7.04 -0.48
C LEU A 106 0.29 -6.76 -0.68
N MET A 107 -0.32 -6.00 0.22
CA MET A 107 -1.70 -5.54 0.10
C MET A 107 -1.90 -4.76 -1.21
N ALA A 108 -1.02 -3.79 -1.49
CA ALA A 108 -1.06 -2.99 -2.71
C ALA A 108 -0.95 -3.86 -3.96
N TYR A 109 -0.04 -4.81 -3.96
CA TYR A 109 0.18 -5.73 -5.08
C TYR A 109 -1.06 -6.58 -5.36
N ILE A 110 -1.65 -7.20 -4.33
CA ILE A 110 -2.85 -8.05 -4.46
C ILE A 110 -4.03 -7.25 -5.01
N ILE A 111 -4.30 -6.08 -4.44
CA ILE A 111 -5.40 -5.21 -4.90
C ILE A 111 -5.18 -4.76 -6.34
N GLY A 112 -3.94 -4.37 -6.68
CA GLY A 112 -3.56 -3.96 -8.02
C GLY A 112 -3.75 -5.07 -9.06
N LEU A 113 -3.41 -6.33 -8.72
CA LEU A 113 -3.70 -7.48 -9.57
C LEU A 113 -5.20 -7.63 -9.87
N GLY A 114 -6.04 -7.44 -8.85
CA GLY A 114 -7.49 -7.50 -9.04
C GLY A 114 -8.02 -6.43 -9.98
N VAL A 115 -7.43 -5.24 -9.97
CA VAL A 115 -7.79 -4.17 -10.90
C VAL A 115 -7.34 -4.47 -12.32
N GLU A 116 -6.16 -5.03 -12.49
CA GLU A 116 -5.60 -5.43 -13.79
C GLU A 116 -6.42 -6.55 -14.45
N HIS A 117 -6.98 -7.47 -13.66
CA HIS A 117 -7.77 -8.61 -14.14
C HIS A 117 -9.28 -8.43 -14.02
N ARG A 118 -9.77 -7.22 -13.74
CA ARG A 118 -11.20 -6.95 -13.51
C ARG A 118 -12.11 -7.32 -14.69
N ASP A 119 -11.59 -7.22 -15.92
CA ASP A 119 -12.36 -7.50 -17.14
C ASP A 119 -12.35 -9.01 -17.48
N SER A 120 -11.40 -9.77 -16.94
CA SER A 120 -11.26 -11.20 -17.16
C SER A 120 -12.16 -12.05 -16.24
N PHE A 121 -12.44 -11.58 -15.03
CA PHE A 121 -13.24 -12.28 -14.04
C PHE A 121 -14.17 -11.32 -13.28
N LYS A 122 -15.49 -11.55 -13.40
CA LYS A 122 -16.49 -10.77 -12.66
C LYS A 122 -16.27 -10.93 -11.15
N GLY A 123 -15.90 -9.86 -10.49
CA GLY A 123 -15.62 -9.86 -9.03
C GLY A 123 -14.14 -9.95 -8.67
N ALA A 124 -13.20 -10.19 -9.60
CA ALA A 124 -11.76 -10.25 -9.32
C ALA A 124 -11.27 -9.03 -8.51
N PHE A 125 -11.75 -7.85 -8.88
CA PHE A 125 -11.40 -6.61 -8.20
C PHE A 125 -11.88 -6.58 -6.73
N VAL A 126 -13.16 -6.90 -6.49
CA VAL A 126 -13.73 -6.89 -5.13
C VAL A 126 -13.05 -7.97 -4.27
N THR A 127 -12.86 -9.16 -4.82
CA THR A 127 -12.15 -10.25 -4.14
C THR A 127 -10.72 -9.84 -3.77
N ALA A 128 -10.00 -9.18 -4.68
CA ALA A 128 -8.63 -8.73 -4.41
C ALA A 128 -8.57 -7.66 -3.32
N VAL A 129 -9.53 -6.73 -3.27
CA VAL A 129 -9.62 -5.73 -2.18
C VAL A 129 -9.84 -6.42 -0.84
N ILE A 130 -10.74 -7.40 -0.78
CA ILE A 130 -11.00 -8.17 0.44
C ILE A 130 -9.75 -8.97 0.85
N VAL A 131 -9.17 -9.74 -0.08
CA VAL A 131 -7.99 -10.57 0.20
C VAL A 131 -6.81 -9.71 0.62
N GLY A 132 -6.52 -8.61 -0.08
CA GLY A 132 -5.43 -7.70 0.28
C GLY A 132 -5.60 -7.11 1.69
N THR A 133 -6.83 -6.72 2.05
CA THR A 133 -7.14 -6.21 3.37
C THR A 133 -7.01 -7.30 4.45
N VAL A 134 -7.50 -8.51 4.18
CA VAL A 134 -7.37 -9.66 5.10
C VAL A 134 -5.91 -10.01 5.32
N VAL A 135 -5.10 -10.06 4.26
CA VAL A 135 -3.64 -10.30 4.37
C VAL A 135 -2.97 -9.25 5.25
N ASN A 136 -3.32 -7.98 5.08
CA ASN A 136 -2.80 -6.91 5.93
C ASN A 136 -3.16 -7.14 7.41
N TYR A 137 -4.40 -7.50 7.71
CA TYR A 137 -4.82 -7.79 9.09
C TYR A 137 -4.15 -9.04 9.66
N VAL A 138 -4.03 -10.12 8.88
CA VAL A 138 -3.39 -11.35 9.34
C VAL A 138 -1.93 -11.10 9.72
N VAL A 139 -1.15 -10.46 8.84
CA VAL A 139 0.25 -10.14 9.10
C VAL A 139 0.38 -9.12 10.25
N GLY A 140 -0.50 -8.12 10.27
CA GLY A 140 -0.54 -7.11 11.33
C GLY A 140 -0.79 -7.69 12.70
N VAL A 141 -1.84 -8.51 12.83
CA VAL A 141 -2.20 -9.17 14.11
C VAL A 141 -1.13 -10.18 14.52
N ALA A 142 -0.59 -10.94 13.58
CA ALA A 142 0.45 -11.92 13.88
C ALA A 142 1.67 -11.26 14.56
N LEU A 143 2.19 -10.18 13.97
CA LEU A 143 3.32 -9.46 14.56
C LEU A 143 2.92 -8.72 15.86
N PHE A 144 1.72 -8.13 15.91
CA PHE A 144 1.20 -7.49 17.11
C PHE A 144 1.19 -8.46 18.30
N VAL A 145 0.67 -9.67 18.13
CA VAL A 145 0.60 -10.71 19.19
C VAL A 145 1.99 -11.06 19.72
N VAL A 146 2.95 -11.20 18.82
CA VAL A 146 4.34 -11.51 19.17
C VAL A 146 4.99 -10.34 19.95
N VAL A 147 4.88 -9.13 19.43
CA VAL A 147 5.55 -7.94 19.99
C VAL A 147 4.89 -7.48 21.30
N ALA A 148 3.56 -7.51 21.37
CA ALA A 148 2.81 -7.10 22.56
C ALA A 148 2.68 -8.23 23.61
N HIS A 149 3.27 -9.40 23.37
CA HIS A 149 3.13 -10.58 24.24
C HIS A 149 1.68 -10.87 24.64
N SER A 150 0.76 -10.70 23.67
CA SER A 150 -0.68 -10.80 23.88
C SER A 150 -1.26 -12.06 23.25
N THR A 151 -2.58 -12.28 23.43
CA THR A 151 -3.27 -13.39 22.79
C THR A 151 -3.85 -12.97 21.43
N ILE A 152 -4.12 -13.96 20.57
CA ILE A 152 -4.77 -13.72 19.26
C ILE A 152 -6.12 -13.03 19.45
N ALA A 153 -6.88 -13.39 20.48
CA ALA A 153 -8.17 -12.77 20.79
C ALA A 153 -8.02 -11.26 21.08
N VAL A 154 -7.01 -10.87 21.86
CA VAL A 154 -6.70 -9.46 22.13
C VAL A 154 -6.27 -8.76 20.83
N GLY A 155 -5.44 -9.38 20.01
CA GLY A 155 -5.03 -8.82 18.72
C GLY A 155 -6.22 -8.56 17.78
N ILE A 156 -7.16 -9.50 17.69
CA ILE A 156 -8.37 -9.34 16.86
C ILE A 156 -9.28 -8.23 17.42
N THR A 157 -9.53 -8.21 18.71
CA THR A 157 -10.41 -7.21 19.34
C THR A 157 -9.82 -5.80 19.31
N ALA A 158 -8.51 -5.68 19.40
CA ALA A 158 -7.81 -4.38 19.38
C ALA A 158 -7.53 -3.86 17.96
N CYS A 159 -7.11 -4.75 17.05
CA CYS A 159 -6.56 -4.36 15.75
C CYS A 159 -7.48 -4.66 14.56
N VAL A 160 -8.58 -5.39 14.75
CA VAL A 160 -9.49 -5.75 13.65
C VAL A 160 -10.90 -5.23 13.87
N LEU A 161 -11.55 -5.61 14.95
CA LEU A 161 -12.97 -5.30 15.17
C LEU A 161 -13.31 -3.79 15.05
N PRO A 162 -12.59 -2.86 15.71
CA PRO A 162 -12.90 -1.44 15.60
C PRO A 162 -12.54 -0.86 14.21
N PHE A 163 -11.70 -1.55 13.45
CA PHE A 163 -11.25 -1.08 12.14
C PHE A 163 -12.16 -1.52 10.98
N ILE A 164 -12.95 -2.61 11.14
CA ILE A 164 -13.80 -3.15 10.07
C ILE A 164 -14.74 -2.09 9.47
N PRO A 165 -15.54 -1.33 10.25
CA PRO A 165 -16.45 -0.35 9.66
C PRO A 165 -15.72 0.71 8.83
N THR A 166 -14.63 1.23 9.38
CA THR A 166 -13.81 2.25 8.70
C THR A 166 -13.06 1.67 7.51
N ALA A 167 -12.63 0.41 7.56
CA ALA A 167 -11.97 -0.25 6.43
C ALA A 167 -12.90 -0.39 5.23
N ILE A 168 -14.16 -0.75 5.45
CA ILE A 168 -15.17 -0.83 4.38
C ILE A 168 -15.38 0.54 3.75
N ILE A 169 -15.59 1.59 4.55
CA ILE A 169 -15.78 2.95 4.04
C ILE A 169 -14.56 3.41 3.23
N LYS A 170 -13.36 3.22 3.78
CA LYS A 170 -12.11 3.57 3.10
C LYS A 170 -11.93 2.81 1.78
N ALA A 171 -12.21 1.50 1.77
CA ALA A 171 -12.11 0.69 0.58
C ALA A 171 -13.08 1.16 -0.50
N VAL A 172 -14.35 1.39 -0.16
CA VAL A 172 -15.37 1.89 -1.11
C VAL A 172 -14.96 3.24 -1.69
N LEU A 173 -14.55 4.19 -0.84
CA LEU A 173 -14.11 5.53 -1.29
C LEU A 173 -12.86 5.44 -2.15
N ALA A 174 -11.86 4.64 -1.76
CA ALA A 174 -10.63 4.46 -2.54
C ALA A 174 -10.92 3.83 -3.91
N CYS A 175 -11.81 2.85 -3.97
CA CYS A 175 -12.25 2.23 -5.22
C CYS A 175 -12.99 3.23 -6.11
N ALA A 176 -13.96 3.97 -5.57
CA ALA A 176 -14.74 4.93 -6.34
C ALA A 176 -13.88 6.05 -6.93
N ILE A 177 -13.01 6.64 -6.10
CA ILE A 177 -12.09 7.69 -6.53
C ILE A 177 -11.02 7.12 -7.47
N GLY A 178 -10.42 5.98 -7.12
CA GLY A 178 -9.33 5.37 -7.85
C GLY A 178 -9.72 4.94 -9.26
N LEU A 179 -10.88 4.32 -9.44
CA LEU A 179 -11.38 3.93 -10.77
C LEU A 179 -11.65 5.14 -11.66
N ASN A 180 -12.16 6.25 -11.10
CA ASN A 180 -12.37 7.48 -11.84
C ASN A 180 -11.03 8.13 -12.23
N LEU A 181 -10.05 8.17 -11.34
CA LEU A 181 -8.72 8.69 -11.64
C LEU A 181 -8.02 7.83 -12.72
N ARG A 182 -8.04 6.50 -12.58
CA ARG A 182 -7.42 5.58 -13.54
C ARG A 182 -7.93 5.79 -14.96
N LYS A 183 -9.23 6.06 -15.14
CA LYS A 183 -9.81 6.36 -16.45
C LYS A 183 -9.28 7.64 -17.08
N ARG A 184 -8.86 8.61 -16.26
CA ARG A 184 -8.41 9.94 -16.71
C ARG A 184 -6.91 10.04 -16.94
N ILE A 185 -6.11 9.11 -16.42
CA ILE A 185 -4.66 9.13 -16.55
C ILE A 185 -4.24 8.35 -17.80
N PRO A 186 -3.67 9.03 -18.84
CA PRO A 186 -3.22 8.36 -20.05
C PRO A 186 -2.07 7.39 -19.74
N GLY A 187 -2.13 6.19 -20.32
CA GLY A 187 -1.05 5.20 -20.22
C GLY A 187 -1.05 4.31 -18.97
N LEU A 188 -2.03 4.47 -18.06
CA LEU A 188 -2.28 3.51 -16.98
C LEU A 188 -3.42 2.51 -17.34
N LYS A 189 -3.82 2.49 -18.60
CA LYS A 189 -4.75 1.47 -19.10
C LYS A 189 -3.98 0.14 -19.19
N ALA A 190 -4.37 -0.83 -18.40
CA ALA A 190 -4.01 -2.22 -18.63
C ALA A 190 -4.76 -2.72 -19.85
#